data_eaafd0890a819b4bf3852d52f9ffd3be
#
_entry.id   eaafd0890a819b4bf3852d52f9ffd3be
#
_cell.length_a   1.000
_cell.length_b   1.000
_cell.length_c   1.000
_cell.angle_alpha   90.00
_cell.angle_beta   90.00
_cell.angle_gamma   90.00
#
_symmetry.space_group_name_H-M   'P 1'
#
loop_
_entity.id
_entity.type
_entity.pdbx_description
1 polymer ?
#
loop_
_entity_poly.entity_id
_entity_poly.type
_entity_poly.pdbx_seq_one_letter_code
_entity_poly.pdbx_strand_id
1 'polypeptide(L)'
;MTLNAPKVKVPKLKIPKIVGLPKQASTALTETRLTPPDYILGLDMSLSATGWCLYNVKTGVRQERVLQPNPSASKKVVPILGMHRLVWLRERVTNLVLWGAPERPPEGARISCLVMIEGYAFGAKGSSGISLGELGGVTRVALYDLNVPFIEIPPTQLKKFVTGKGTAKKEHMLMEVLDRWHEKFFDDNICDAFSLVQLGRAVTNTQEGNLLAHQKEIVSDVVKAWQKDHPAAA
;
A
#
# COMPACT_ATOMS: atom_id res chain seq x y z
N MET A 1 -51.10 -0.27 30.91
CA MET A 1 -50.96 0.98 30.14
C MET A 1 -49.70 0.89 29.31
N THR A 2 -49.83 0.58 28.00
CA THR A 2 -48.73 0.47 27.04
C THR A 2 -48.50 1.86 26.46
N LEU A 3 -47.37 2.47 26.79
CA LEU A 3 -46.95 3.74 26.21
C LEU A 3 -46.51 3.54 24.75
N ASN A 4 -47.39 4.01 23.82
CA ASN A 4 -47.02 4.10 22.41
C ASN A 4 -46.02 5.27 22.21
N ALA A 5 -44.77 4.96 21.91
CA ALA A 5 -43.79 5.98 21.52
C ALA A 5 -44.16 6.58 20.15
N PRO A 6 -44.05 7.87 19.95
CA PRO A 6 -44.40 8.51 18.68
C PRO A 6 -43.37 8.08 17.59
N LYS A 7 -43.94 7.67 16.44
CA LYS A 7 -43.11 7.37 15.24
C LYS A 7 -42.50 8.65 14.72
N VAL A 8 -41.20 8.85 15.00
CA VAL A 8 -40.41 9.94 14.42
C VAL A 8 -40.20 9.64 12.94
N LYS A 9 -40.78 10.46 12.05
CA LYS A 9 -40.48 10.43 10.61
C LYS A 9 -39.07 10.98 10.41
N VAL A 10 -38.11 10.08 10.16
CA VAL A 10 -36.76 10.47 9.74
C VAL A 10 -36.86 11.09 8.35
N PRO A 11 -36.44 12.35 8.14
CA PRO A 11 -36.45 12.94 6.81
C PRO A 11 -35.49 12.15 5.90
N LYS A 12 -35.95 11.82 4.69
CA LYS A 12 -35.09 11.18 3.68
C LYS A 12 -33.97 12.16 3.34
N LEU A 13 -32.77 11.88 3.81
CA LEU A 13 -31.57 12.61 3.42
C LEU A 13 -31.46 12.51 1.88
N LYS A 14 -31.59 13.63 1.17
CA LYS A 14 -31.22 13.69 -0.25
C LYS A 14 -29.70 13.66 -0.31
N ILE A 15 -29.16 12.45 -0.58
CA ILE A 15 -27.74 12.31 -0.90
C ILE A 15 -27.49 13.18 -2.13
N PRO A 16 -26.62 14.20 -2.06
CA PRO A 16 -26.28 14.98 -3.24
C PRO A 16 -25.70 14.01 -4.28
N LYS A 17 -26.12 14.13 -5.56
CA LYS A 17 -25.49 13.40 -6.65
C LYS A 17 -23.99 13.69 -6.56
N ILE A 18 -23.18 12.65 -6.32
CA ILE A 18 -21.73 12.75 -6.37
C ILE A 18 -21.40 13.23 -7.78
N VAL A 19 -21.05 14.52 -7.87
CA VAL A 19 -20.55 15.12 -9.11
C VAL A 19 -19.30 14.35 -9.45
N GLY A 20 -19.25 13.80 -10.65
CA GLY A 20 -18.34 12.81 -11.18
C GLY A 20 -16.99 12.74 -10.45
N LEU A 21 -16.69 11.55 -9.94
CA LEU A 21 -15.40 11.23 -9.38
C LEU A 21 -14.30 11.77 -10.30
N PRO A 22 -13.28 12.47 -9.79
CA PRO A 22 -12.17 12.89 -10.63
C PRO A 22 -11.62 11.63 -11.31
N LYS A 23 -11.58 11.65 -12.65
CA LYS A 23 -10.93 10.56 -13.40
C LYS A 23 -9.51 10.49 -12.89
N GLN A 24 -9.13 9.35 -12.28
CA GLN A 24 -7.72 9.10 -11.97
C GLN A 24 -6.93 9.42 -13.22
N ALA A 25 -5.84 10.19 -13.09
CA ALA A 25 -5.01 10.55 -14.23
C ALA A 25 -4.67 9.23 -14.95
N SER A 26 -5.19 9.07 -16.19
CA SER A 26 -4.93 7.88 -16.96
C SER A 26 -3.45 7.88 -17.27
N THR A 27 -2.69 7.16 -16.46
CA THR A 27 -1.31 6.85 -16.78
C THR A 27 -1.39 6.00 -18.05
N ALA A 28 -1.01 6.58 -19.19
CA ALA A 28 -1.14 5.94 -20.47
C ALA A 28 -0.43 4.58 -20.44
N LEU A 29 -1.21 3.52 -20.63
CA LEU A 29 -0.71 2.16 -20.75
C LEU A 29 -0.15 2.00 -22.17
N THR A 30 1.15 1.99 -22.32
CA THR A 30 1.78 1.47 -23.53
C THR A 30 1.87 -0.05 -23.40
N GLU A 31 1.20 -0.75 -24.31
CA GLU A 31 1.31 -2.18 -24.64
C GLU A 31 1.64 -3.18 -23.51
N THR A 32 0.84 -3.24 -22.42
CA THR A 32 0.90 -4.25 -21.35
C THR A 32 1.51 -3.87 -20.01
N ARG A 33 2.06 -2.68 -19.80
CA ARG A 33 2.68 -2.29 -18.51
C ARG A 33 2.33 -0.87 -18.11
N LEU A 34 2.36 -0.59 -16.80
CA LEU A 34 2.17 0.75 -16.24
C LEU A 34 3.33 1.68 -16.63
N THR A 35 3.02 2.94 -16.91
CA THR A 35 4.07 3.96 -17.13
C THR A 35 4.94 4.10 -15.89
N PRO A 36 6.28 4.08 -16.02
CA PRO A 36 7.17 4.20 -14.88
C PRO A 36 6.95 5.53 -14.14
N PRO A 37 6.70 5.50 -12.82
CA PRO A 37 6.68 6.69 -11.99
C PRO A 37 8.11 7.13 -11.66
N ASP A 38 8.28 8.32 -11.03
CA ASP A 38 9.59 8.69 -10.50
C ASP A 38 9.96 7.86 -9.26
N TYR A 39 8.95 7.46 -8.47
CA TYR A 39 9.12 6.68 -7.25
C TYR A 39 8.14 5.52 -7.16
N ILE A 40 8.58 4.43 -6.53
CA ILE A 40 7.73 3.31 -6.14
C ILE A 40 7.80 3.17 -4.63
N LEU A 41 6.64 3.18 -3.97
CA LEU A 41 6.50 3.01 -2.53
C LEU A 41 5.85 1.65 -2.23
N GLY A 42 6.55 0.78 -1.51
CA GLY A 42 5.99 -0.44 -0.93
C GLY A 42 5.51 -0.19 0.49
N LEU A 43 4.33 -0.66 0.82
CA LEU A 43 3.70 -0.54 2.14
C LEU A 43 3.19 -1.89 2.64
N ASP A 44 3.81 -2.42 3.69
CA ASP A 44 3.26 -3.50 4.50
C ASP A 44 2.51 -2.88 5.68
N MET A 45 1.16 -2.82 5.54
CA MET A 45 0.30 -2.03 6.43
C MET A 45 0.00 -2.75 7.74
N SER A 46 0.38 -2.15 8.85
CA SER A 46 0.07 -2.62 10.20
C SER A 46 -0.22 -1.46 11.15
N LEU A 47 -1.12 -1.69 12.12
CA LEU A 47 -1.43 -0.71 13.16
C LEU A 47 -0.29 -0.49 14.16
N SER A 48 0.61 -1.44 14.30
CA SER A 48 1.71 -1.40 15.27
C SER A 48 3.06 -1.10 14.65
N ALA A 49 3.29 -1.58 13.41
CA ALA A 49 4.59 -1.55 12.76
C ALA A 49 4.43 -1.61 11.23
N THR A 50 4.01 -0.51 10.59
CA THR A 50 3.90 -0.44 9.14
C THR A 50 5.29 -0.36 8.52
N GLY A 51 5.69 -1.38 7.76
CA GLY A 51 6.88 -1.37 6.94
C GLY A 51 6.69 -0.49 5.71
N TRP A 52 7.70 0.30 5.35
CA TRP A 52 7.71 1.04 4.11
C TRP A 52 9.09 1.01 3.44
N CYS A 53 9.07 1.02 2.12
CA CYS A 53 10.26 1.12 1.28
C CYS A 53 9.95 2.05 0.11
N LEU A 54 10.70 3.14 -0.04
CA LEU A 54 10.59 4.09 -1.12
C LEU A 54 11.81 3.98 -2.04
N TYR A 55 11.55 3.75 -3.31
CA TYR A 55 12.58 3.58 -4.34
C TYR A 55 12.48 4.67 -5.40
N ASN A 56 13.57 5.36 -5.66
CA ASN A 56 13.68 6.30 -6.76
C ASN A 56 14.08 5.55 -8.03
N VAL A 57 13.19 5.55 -9.03
CA VAL A 57 13.38 4.77 -10.27
C VAL A 57 14.55 5.26 -11.11
N LYS A 58 14.83 6.57 -11.10
CA LYS A 58 15.90 7.17 -11.90
C LYS A 58 17.29 6.97 -11.30
N THR A 59 17.39 7.10 -9.97
CA THR A 59 18.69 7.08 -9.29
C THR A 59 19.04 5.74 -8.67
N GLY A 60 18.06 4.83 -8.51
CA GLY A 60 18.22 3.58 -7.78
C GLY A 60 18.32 3.76 -6.26
N VAL A 61 18.23 4.98 -5.76
CA VAL A 61 18.31 5.26 -4.32
C VAL A 61 17.07 4.76 -3.62
N ARG A 62 17.28 4.08 -2.49
CA ARG A 62 16.23 3.48 -1.67
C ARG A 62 16.30 4.01 -0.24
N GLN A 63 15.13 4.17 0.36
CA GLN A 63 14.95 4.45 1.77
C GLN A 63 13.88 3.51 2.32
N GLU A 64 14.12 2.90 3.46
CA GLU A 64 13.17 2.02 4.12
C GLU A 64 13.23 2.17 5.64
N ARG A 65 12.08 2.01 6.30
CA ARG A 65 11.92 2.00 7.76
C ARG A 65 10.59 1.38 8.16
N VAL A 66 10.38 1.33 9.47
CA VAL A 66 9.09 0.98 10.07
C VAL A 66 8.47 2.23 10.71
N LEU A 67 7.20 2.49 10.41
CA LEU A 67 6.37 3.47 11.11
C LEU A 67 5.77 2.81 12.36
N GLN A 68 6.16 3.28 13.52
CA GLN A 68 5.68 2.79 14.81
C GLN A 68 4.98 3.93 15.57
N PRO A 69 3.64 3.94 15.66
CA PRO A 69 2.92 4.98 16.41
C PRO A 69 3.23 4.94 17.90
N ASN A 70 3.57 3.77 18.43
CA ASN A 70 3.88 3.55 19.83
C ASN A 70 5.21 2.76 19.96
N PRO A 71 6.38 3.40 19.78
CA PRO A 71 7.65 2.71 19.98
C PRO A 71 7.78 2.25 21.44
N SER A 72 8.04 0.97 21.65
CA SER A 72 7.97 0.27 22.94
C SER A 72 9.00 0.74 23.98
N ALA A 73 9.90 1.64 23.65
CA ALA A 73 11.08 1.96 24.44
C ALA A 73 10.91 3.11 25.43
N SER A 74 9.81 3.83 25.47
CA SER A 74 9.67 4.99 26.37
C SER A 74 8.38 4.95 27.18
N LYS A 75 8.50 4.68 28.50
CA LYS A 75 7.41 4.82 29.48
C LYS A 75 6.86 6.27 29.58
N LYS A 76 7.48 7.23 28.88
CA LYS A 76 7.13 8.66 28.91
C LYS A 76 6.24 9.09 27.74
N VAL A 77 6.04 8.25 26.73
CA VAL A 77 5.21 8.59 25.56
C VAL A 77 3.79 8.10 25.79
N VAL A 78 2.82 9.00 25.70
CA VAL A 78 1.41 8.63 25.72
C VAL A 78 1.09 7.78 24.49
N PRO A 79 0.54 6.57 24.64
CA PRO A 79 0.20 5.72 23.51
C PRO A 79 -0.81 6.38 22.58
N ILE A 80 -0.54 6.35 21.28
CA ILE A 80 -1.49 6.78 20.23
C ILE A 80 -2.40 5.58 19.94
N LEU A 81 -3.70 5.69 20.26
CA LEU A 81 -4.66 4.59 20.16
C LEU A 81 -5.90 4.98 19.33
N GLY A 82 -6.66 3.97 18.93
CA GLY A 82 -7.93 4.16 18.23
C GLY A 82 -7.82 5.04 16.98
N MET A 83 -8.74 5.99 16.82
CA MET A 83 -8.82 6.89 15.67
C MET A 83 -7.56 7.75 15.51
N HIS A 84 -6.94 8.19 16.61
CA HIS A 84 -5.70 8.99 16.54
C HIS A 84 -4.55 8.21 15.88
N ARG A 85 -4.48 6.90 16.09
CA ARG A 85 -3.48 6.05 15.43
C ARG A 85 -3.73 5.93 13.93
N LEU A 86 -4.98 5.79 13.51
CA LEU A 86 -5.35 5.76 12.09
C LEU A 86 -4.99 7.09 11.41
N VAL A 87 -5.33 8.21 12.04
CA VAL A 87 -4.99 9.56 11.54
C VAL A 87 -3.48 9.74 11.43
N TRP A 88 -2.72 9.33 12.45
CA TRP A 88 -1.27 9.41 12.47
C TRP A 88 -0.63 8.59 11.33
N LEU A 89 -1.06 7.34 11.14
CA LEU A 89 -0.55 6.47 10.06
C LEU A 89 -0.92 7.04 8.69
N ARG A 90 -2.17 7.47 8.51
CA ARG A 90 -2.61 8.13 7.27
C ARG A 90 -1.73 9.33 6.92
N GLU A 91 -1.46 10.20 7.88
CA GLU A 91 -0.62 11.38 7.68
C GLU A 91 0.79 11.00 7.24
N ARG A 92 1.42 10.02 7.89
CA ARG A 92 2.76 9.54 7.52
C ARG A 92 2.80 8.93 6.12
N VAL A 93 1.82 8.11 5.76
CA VAL A 93 1.70 7.57 4.40
C VAL A 93 1.47 8.68 3.39
N THR A 94 0.59 9.64 3.68
CA THR A 94 0.36 10.81 2.84
C THR A 94 1.65 11.60 2.59
N ASN A 95 2.44 11.82 3.63
CA ASN A 95 3.72 12.52 3.50
C ASN A 95 4.73 11.71 2.66
N LEU A 96 4.82 10.40 2.84
CA LEU A 96 5.66 9.53 2.01
C LEU A 96 5.33 9.65 0.53
N VAL A 97 4.04 9.58 0.17
CA VAL A 97 3.62 9.65 -1.25
C VAL A 97 3.72 11.04 -1.87
N LEU A 98 3.69 12.09 -1.07
CA LEU A 98 3.79 13.46 -1.56
C LEU A 98 5.21 14.00 -1.56
N TRP A 99 6.01 13.65 -0.56
CA TRP A 99 7.27 14.30 -0.24
C TRP A 99 8.47 13.33 -0.16
N GLY A 100 8.23 12.04 -0.24
CA GLY A 100 9.26 11.02 -0.09
C GLY A 100 9.81 10.88 1.34
N ALA A 101 9.12 11.41 2.34
CA ALA A 101 9.50 11.35 3.75
C ALA A 101 8.27 11.21 4.64
N PRO A 102 8.34 10.47 5.79
CA PRO A 102 7.19 10.32 6.70
C PRO A 102 6.79 11.61 7.42
N GLU A 103 7.70 12.56 7.50
CA GLU A 103 7.48 13.93 7.98
C GLU A 103 7.48 14.88 6.79
N ARG A 104 6.59 15.88 6.79
CA ARG A 104 6.58 16.91 5.74
C ARG A 104 7.88 17.74 5.84
N PRO A 105 8.71 17.79 4.79
CA PRO A 105 9.89 18.65 4.80
C PRO A 105 9.46 20.13 4.76
N PRO A 106 10.27 21.05 5.30
CA PRO A 106 10.03 22.50 5.23
C PRO A 106 9.90 22.99 3.78
N GLU A 107 10.72 22.43 2.89
CA GLU A 107 10.72 22.68 1.46
C GLU A 107 10.72 21.31 0.73
N GLY A 108 9.99 21.20 -0.36
CA GLY A 108 9.96 19.97 -1.16
C GLY A 108 8.97 20.06 -2.31
N ALA A 109 9.33 19.48 -3.44
CA ALA A 109 8.45 19.28 -4.57
C ALA A 109 7.68 17.97 -4.39
N ARG A 110 6.41 17.93 -4.83
CA ARG A 110 5.64 16.68 -4.88
C ARG A 110 6.35 15.67 -5.79
N ILE A 111 6.35 14.43 -5.38
CA ILE A 111 6.89 13.33 -6.17
C ILE A 111 5.78 12.63 -6.96
N SER A 112 6.14 12.07 -8.13
CA SER A 112 5.29 11.12 -8.86
C SER A 112 5.55 9.73 -8.29
N CYS A 113 4.53 9.11 -7.68
CA CYS A 113 4.68 7.86 -6.93
C CYS A 113 3.62 6.84 -7.33
N LEU A 114 4.04 5.59 -7.54
CA LEU A 114 3.17 4.40 -7.55
C LEU A 114 3.26 3.71 -6.19
N VAL A 115 2.13 3.44 -5.57
CA VAL A 115 2.09 2.76 -4.26
C VAL A 115 1.72 1.29 -4.46
N MET A 116 2.54 0.40 -3.92
CA MET A 116 2.27 -1.04 -3.83
C MET A 116 1.92 -1.37 -2.38
N ILE A 117 0.71 -1.83 -2.13
CA ILE A 117 0.21 -2.08 -0.78
C ILE A 117 0.01 -3.58 -0.58
N GLU A 118 0.49 -4.16 0.52
CA GLU A 118 0.07 -5.50 0.89
C GLU A 118 -1.41 -5.48 1.27
N GLY A 119 -2.19 -6.27 0.55
CA GLY A 119 -3.61 -6.45 0.81
C GLY A 119 -3.86 -7.30 2.06
N TYR A 120 -5.11 -7.28 2.54
CA TYR A 120 -5.47 -8.07 3.71
C TYR A 120 -5.46 -9.56 3.41
N ALA A 121 -4.93 -10.36 4.35
CA ALA A 121 -5.15 -11.79 4.34
C ALA A 121 -6.66 -12.07 4.50
N PHE A 122 -7.29 -12.61 3.45
CA PHE A 122 -8.66 -13.13 3.54
C PHE A 122 -8.69 -14.19 4.64
N GLY A 123 -9.28 -13.88 5.78
CA GLY A 123 -9.36 -14.81 6.91
C GLY A 123 -8.88 -14.25 8.25
N ALA A 124 -8.45 -13.01 8.31
CA ALA A 124 -8.24 -12.34 9.59
C ALA A 124 -9.58 -12.29 10.34
N LYS A 125 -9.68 -13.09 11.41
CA LYS A 125 -10.92 -13.22 12.21
C LYS A 125 -10.87 -12.27 13.41
N GLY A 126 -12.04 -11.76 13.81
CA GLY A 126 -12.20 -10.96 15.01
C GLY A 126 -11.81 -9.49 14.86
N SER A 127 -11.54 -8.82 15.98
CA SER A 127 -11.28 -7.37 16.06
C SER A 127 -10.07 -6.91 15.24
N SER A 128 -9.06 -7.75 15.08
CA SER A 128 -7.86 -7.44 14.29
C SER A 128 -8.18 -7.25 12.80
N GLY A 129 -9.10 -8.05 12.24
CA GLY A 129 -9.52 -7.90 10.84
C GLY A 129 -10.27 -6.59 10.59
N ILE A 130 -11.14 -6.18 11.54
CA ILE A 130 -11.88 -4.92 11.47
C ILE A 130 -10.89 -3.75 11.49
N SER A 131 -9.98 -3.72 12.45
CA SER A 131 -9.02 -2.61 12.59
C SER A 131 -8.05 -2.49 11.42
N LEU A 132 -7.65 -3.59 10.80
CA LEU A 132 -6.88 -3.57 9.55
C LEU A 132 -7.74 -3.04 8.39
N GLY A 133 -9.02 -3.43 8.32
CA GLY A 133 -9.97 -2.90 7.34
C GLY A 133 -10.14 -1.39 7.45
N GLU A 134 -10.25 -0.85 8.67
CA GLU A 134 -10.28 0.60 8.94
C GLU A 134 -9.02 1.30 8.45
N LEU A 135 -7.84 0.77 8.79
CA LEU A 135 -6.55 1.34 8.37
C LEU A 135 -6.43 1.39 6.85
N GLY A 136 -6.73 0.30 6.17
CA GLY A 136 -6.68 0.28 4.71
C GLY A 136 -7.74 1.14 4.06
N GLY A 137 -8.95 1.21 4.63
CA GLY A 137 -9.99 2.12 4.17
C GLY A 137 -9.52 3.57 4.20
N VAL A 138 -9.01 4.03 5.34
CA VAL A 138 -8.49 5.39 5.52
C VAL A 138 -7.31 5.67 4.58
N THR A 139 -6.41 4.71 4.41
CA THR A 139 -5.23 4.86 3.52
C THR A 139 -5.65 4.94 2.05
N ARG A 140 -6.53 4.05 1.58
CA ARG A 140 -7.02 4.05 0.20
C ARG A 140 -7.76 5.33 -0.16
N VAL A 141 -8.63 5.81 0.73
CA VAL A 141 -9.34 7.09 0.53
C VAL A 141 -8.34 8.23 0.41
N ALA A 142 -7.32 8.29 1.29
CA ALA A 142 -6.31 9.33 1.21
C ALA A 142 -5.51 9.29 -0.11
N LEU A 143 -5.10 8.11 -0.58
CA LEU A 143 -4.42 7.97 -1.86
C LEU A 143 -5.31 8.36 -3.04
N TYR A 144 -6.59 7.98 -3.00
CA TYR A 144 -7.57 8.35 -3.99
C TYR A 144 -7.79 9.88 -4.07
N ASP A 145 -8.00 10.53 -2.93
CA ASP A 145 -8.18 11.99 -2.85
C ASP A 145 -6.95 12.76 -3.36
N LEU A 146 -5.77 12.21 -3.17
CA LEU A 146 -4.51 12.77 -3.66
C LEU A 146 -4.23 12.45 -5.13
N ASN A 147 -5.09 11.64 -5.77
CA ASN A 147 -4.89 11.12 -7.14
C ASN A 147 -3.55 10.38 -7.31
N VAL A 148 -3.18 9.59 -6.30
CA VAL A 148 -1.97 8.75 -6.29
C VAL A 148 -2.35 7.33 -6.70
N PRO A 149 -1.78 6.77 -7.78
CA PRO A 149 -2.06 5.41 -8.20
C PRO A 149 -1.53 4.41 -7.17
N PHE A 150 -2.34 3.40 -6.85
CA PHE A 150 -1.94 2.33 -5.95
C PHE A 150 -2.45 0.96 -6.42
N ILE A 151 -1.70 -0.09 -6.10
CA ILE A 151 -2.04 -1.47 -6.42
C ILE A 151 -2.00 -2.29 -5.12
N GLU A 152 -3.09 -3.02 -4.84
CA GLU A 152 -3.15 -3.95 -3.72
C GLU A 152 -2.69 -5.34 -4.16
N ILE A 153 -1.75 -5.90 -3.43
CA ILE A 153 -1.16 -7.21 -3.70
C ILE A 153 -1.54 -8.17 -2.58
N PRO A 154 -2.29 -9.23 -2.85
CA PRO A 154 -2.55 -10.26 -1.84
C PRO A 154 -1.25 -10.86 -1.28
N PRO A 155 -1.15 -11.13 0.03
CA PRO A 155 0.05 -11.71 0.65
C PRO A 155 0.55 -12.97 -0.04
N THR A 156 -0.36 -13.81 -0.52
CA THR A 156 -0.02 -15.04 -1.26
C THR A 156 0.63 -14.76 -2.61
N GLN A 157 0.22 -13.68 -3.29
CA GLN A 157 0.85 -13.26 -4.55
C GLN A 157 2.24 -12.69 -4.31
N LEU A 158 2.42 -11.84 -3.27
CA LEU A 158 3.73 -11.31 -2.91
C LEU A 158 4.71 -12.45 -2.59
N LYS A 159 4.30 -13.39 -1.74
CA LYS A 159 5.09 -14.58 -1.42
C LYS A 159 5.43 -15.41 -2.66
N LYS A 160 4.48 -15.64 -3.56
CA LYS A 160 4.72 -16.36 -4.83
C LYS A 160 5.68 -15.59 -5.74
N PHE A 161 5.57 -14.27 -5.81
CA PHE A 161 6.50 -13.44 -6.59
C PHE A 161 7.94 -13.56 -6.10
N VAL A 162 8.16 -13.55 -4.78
CA VAL A 162 9.51 -13.64 -4.19
C VAL A 162 10.05 -15.07 -4.25
N THR A 163 9.27 -16.05 -3.77
CA THR A 163 9.77 -17.40 -3.46
C THR A 163 9.30 -18.49 -4.42
N GLY A 164 8.40 -18.17 -5.35
CA GLY A 164 7.70 -19.15 -6.18
C GLY A 164 6.56 -19.91 -5.48
N LYS A 165 6.35 -19.69 -4.15
CA LYS A 165 5.35 -20.39 -3.34
C LYS A 165 4.51 -19.40 -2.52
N GLY A 166 3.19 -19.31 -2.77
CA GLY A 166 2.28 -18.42 -2.05
C GLY A 166 2.10 -18.73 -0.56
N THR A 167 2.51 -19.93 -0.11
CA THR A 167 2.46 -20.38 1.30
C THR A 167 3.82 -20.31 1.99
N ALA A 168 4.81 -19.61 1.40
CA ALA A 168 6.12 -19.45 1.98
C ALA A 168 6.09 -18.86 3.39
N LYS A 169 6.98 -19.31 4.26
CA LYS A 169 7.19 -18.76 5.59
C LYS A 169 8.06 -17.50 5.52
N LYS A 170 8.07 -16.70 6.59
CA LYS A 170 8.84 -15.46 6.69
C LYS A 170 10.34 -15.69 6.48
N GLU A 171 10.89 -16.71 7.10
CA GLU A 171 12.32 -17.07 6.96
C GLU A 171 12.69 -17.32 5.51
N HIS A 172 11.79 -17.99 4.75
CA HIS A 172 12.01 -18.26 3.33
C HIS A 172 11.94 -16.97 2.50
N MET A 173 11.04 -16.03 2.84
CA MET A 173 11.01 -14.71 2.22
C MET A 173 12.35 -13.98 2.38
N LEU A 174 12.87 -13.91 3.62
CA LEU A 174 14.15 -13.24 3.91
C LEU A 174 15.33 -13.89 3.15
N MET A 175 15.36 -15.22 3.08
CA MET A 175 16.40 -15.97 2.35
C MET A 175 16.33 -15.68 0.84
N GLU A 176 15.17 -15.79 0.22
CA GLU A 176 14.99 -15.53 -1.21
C GLU A 176 15.28 -14.09 -1.60
N VAL A 177 14.96 -13.13 -0.73
CA VAL A 177 15.31 -11.71 -0.93
C VAL A 177 16.82 -11.53 -0.90
N LEU A 178 17.53 -12.16 0.05
CA LEU A 178 18.97 -12.13 0.12
C LEU A 178 19.62 -12.78 -1.12
N ASP A 179 19.16 -13.96 -1.52
CA ASP A 179 19.74 -14.70 -2.65
C ASP A 179 19.50 -13.99 -3.99
N ARG A 180 18.35 -13.34 -4.17
CA ARG A 180 17.93 -12.78 -5.45
C ARG A 180 18.36 -11.34 -5.66
N TRP A 181 18.27 -10.51 -4.61
CA TRP A 181 18.57 -9.08 -4.70
C TRP A 181 19.79 -8.68 -3.88
N HIS A 182 20.45 -9.63 -3.19
CA HIS A 182 21.61 -9.43 -2.34
C HIS A 182 21.36 -8.44 -1.19
N GLU A 183 20.06 -8.39 -0.73
CA GLU A 183 19.60 -7.51 0.31
C GLU A 183 19.27 -8.28 1.59
N LYS A 184 19.84 -7.84 2.71
CA LYS A 184 19.66 -8.50 4.01
C LYS A 184 18.78 -7.65 4.90
N PHE A 185 17.62 -8.17 5.27
CA PHE A 185 16.72 -7.56 6.22
C PHE A 185 16.67 -8.35 7.54
N PHE A 186 16.49 -7.63 8.66
CA PHE A 186 16.28 -8.20 9.99
C PHE A 186 14.84 -8.00 10.48
N ASP A 187 14.07 -7.18 9.77
CA ASP A 187 12.66 -6.88 10.02
C ASP A 187 11.84 -7.35 8.83
N ASP A 188 10.85 -8.19 9.11
CA ASP A 188 9.99 -8.78 8.09
C ASP A 188 9.06 -7.76 7.43
N ASN A 189 8.60 -6.73 8.16
CA ASN A 189 7.77 -5.68 7.57
C ASN A 189 8.55 -4.86 6.53
N ILE A 190 9.84 -4.60 6.78
CA ILE A 190 10.71 -3.93 5.79
C ILE A 190 10.98 -4.85 4.59
N CYS A 191 11.19 -6.15 4.82
CA CYS A 191 11.40 -7.14 3.77
C CYS A 191 10.18 -7.23 2.84
N ASP A 192 8.96 -7.26 3.40
CA ASP A 192 7.73 -7.31 2.63
C ASP A 192 7.50 -6.00 1.87
N ALA A 193 7.75 -4.84 2.49
CA ALA A 193 7.71 -3.54 1.82
C ALA A 193 8.72 -3.43 0.66
N PHE A 194 9.95 -3.92 0.84
CA PHE A 194 10.96 -4.02 -0.23
C PHE A 194 10.49 -4.95 -1.35
N SER A 195 9.93 -6.09 -1.02
CA SER A 195 9.41 -7.07 -1.99
C SER A 195 8.28 -6.48 -2.83
N LEU A 196 7.42 -5.66 -2.24
CA LEU A 196 6.39 -4.88 -2.94
C LEU A 196 7.01 -3.88 -3.93
N VAL A 197 8.10 -3.21 -3.56
CA VAL A 197 8.85 -2.34 -4.49
C VAL A 197 9.39 -3.15 -5.66
N GLN A 198 9.98 -4.32 -5.44
CA GLN A 198 10.49 -5.16 -6.53
C GLN A 198 9.37 -5.63 -7.48
N LEU A 199 8.19 -5.95 -6.94
CA LEU A 199 7.01 -6.24 -7.77
C LEU A 199 6.56 -4.99 -8.54
N GLY A 200 6.53 -3.82 -7.93
CA GLY A 200 6.20 -2.54 -8.59
C GLY A 200 7.18 -2.22 -9.73
N ARG A 201 8.49 -2.44 -9.52
CA ARG A 201 9.52 -2.33 -10.57
C ARG A 201 9.25 -3.30 -11.73
N ALA A 202 8.86 -4.54 -11.42
CA ALA A 202 8.53 -5.53 -12.44
C ALA A 202 7.27 -5.17 -13.23
N VAL A 203 6.24 -4.65 -12.58
CA VAL A 203 4.99 -4.19 -13.23
C VAL A 203 5.23 -2.98 -14.13
N THR A 204 6.13 -2.07 -13.74
CA THR A 204 6.49 -0.86 -14.51
C THR A 204 7.68 -1.07 -15.46
N ASN A 205 8.24 -2.29 -15.54
CA ASN A 205 9.41 -2.63 -16.35
C ASN A 205 10.68 -1.81 -16.02
N THR A 206 10.86 -1.50 -14.76
CA THR A 206 12.04 -0.77 -14.25
C THR A 206 12.98 -1.66 -13.43
N GLN A 207 12.73 -2.99 -13.39
CA GLN A 207 13.59 -3.95 -12.72
C GLN A 207 14.88 -4.20 -13.52
N GLU A 208 15.91 -4.61 -12.82
CA GLU A 208 17.14 -5.14 -13.41
C GLU A 208 17.02 -6.65 -13.62
N GLY A 209 17.62 -7.14 -14.70
CA GLY A 209 17.66 -8.57 -15.02
C GLY A 209 16.33 -9.16 -15.51
N ASN A 210 16.35 -10.48 -15.71
CA ASN A 210 15.20 -11.21 -16.22
C ASN A 210 14.32 -11.75 -15.10
N LEU A 211 13.01 -11.62 -15.28
CA LEU A 211 12.03 -12.23 -14.38
C LEU A 211 11.96 -13.74 -14.57
N LEU A 212 11.85 -14.48 -13.47
CA LEU A 212 11.57 -15.91 -13.47
C LEU A 212 10.13 -16.19 -13.94
N ALA A 213 9.85 -17.45 -14.32
CA ALA A 213 8.54 -17.82 -14.85
C ALA A 213 7.38 -17.45 -13.91
N HIS A 214 7.49 -17.78 -12.61
CA HIS A 214 6.47 -17.45 -11.62
C HIS A 214 6.33 -15.94 -11.38
N GLN A 215 7.41 -15.18 -11.53
CA GLN A 215 7.36 -13.71 -11.44
C GLN A 215 6.62 -13.11 -12.62
N LYS A 216 6.89 -13.59 -13.84
CA LYS A 216 6.17 -13.17 -15.06
C LYS A 216 4.68 -13.44 -14.95
N GLU A 217 4.29 -14.60 -14.39
CA GLU A 217 2.91 -14.95 -14.12
C GLU A 217 2.26 -13.91 -13.20
N ILE A 218 2.86 -13.64 -12.03
CA ILE A 218 2.31 -12.66 -11.06
C ILE A 218 2.23 -11.26 -11.67
N VAL A 219 3.26 -10.79 -12.37
CA VAL A 219 3.24 -9.49 -13.07
C VAL A 219 2.09 -9.42 -14.06
N SER A 220 1.88 -10.48 -14.88
CA SER A 220 0.76 -10.54 -15.82
C SER A 220 -0.59 -10.43 -15.12
N ASP A 221 -0.78 -11.14 -14.01
CA ASP A 221 -2.03 -11.13 -13.24
C ASP A 221 -2.31 -9.74 -12.64
N VAL A 222 -1.28 -9.10 -12.06
CA VAL A 222 -1.38 -7.76 -11.48
C VAL A 222 -1.74 -6.72 -12.56
N VAL A 223 -1.08 -6.77 -13.72
CA VAL A 223 -1.36 -5.86 -14.84
C VAL A 223 -2.78 -6.03 -15.36
N LYS A 224 -3.24 -7.28 -15.54
CA LYS A 224 -4.62 -7.56 -15.98
C LYS A 224 -5.66 -7.06 -14.99
N ALA A 225 -5.43 -7.25 -13.68
CA ALA A 225 -6.31 -6.74 -12.64
C ALA A 225 -6.37 -5.20 -12.68
N TRP A 226 -5.22 -4.55 -12.76
CA TRP A 226 -5.13 -3.11 -12.89
C TRP A 226 -5.90 -2.57 -14.11
N GLN A 227 -5.73 -3.18 -15.28
CA GLN A 227 -6.41 -2.78 -16.52
C GLN A 227 -7.92 -2.91 -16.42
N LYS A 228 -8.42 -3.95 -15.72
CA LYS A 228 -9.85 -4.14 -15.50
C LYS A 228 -10.46 -3.03 -14.65
N ASP A 229 -9.74 -2.57 -13.63
CA ASP A 229 -10.21 -1.53 -12.71
C ASP A 229 -10.00 -0.11 -13.27
N HIS A 230 -9.11 0.03 -14.28
CA HIS A 230 -8.77 1.29 -14.95
C HIS A 230 -8.91 1.14 -16.46
N PRO A 231 -10.12 0.91 -16.99
CA PRO A 231 -10.32 0.82 -18.44
C PRO A 231 -9.85 2.13 -19.08
N ALA A 232 -9.05 2.03 -20.16
CA ALA A 232 -8.64 3.19 -20.94
C ALA A 232 -9.90 4.01 -21.26
N ALA A 233 -9.87 5.32 -21.04
CA ALA A 233 -10.95 6.20 -21.43
C ALA A 233 -11.12 6.08 -22.96
N ALA A 234 -12.26 5.48 -23.38
CA ALA A 234 -12.64 5.35 -24.77
C ALA A 234 -12.80 6.72 -25.42
#